data_6299e1daf72668276384a65ed336b09f
#
_entry.id   6299e1daf72668276384a65ed336b09f
#
_cell.length_a   1.000
_cell.length_b   1.000
_cell.length_c   1.000
_cell.angle_alpha   90.00
_cell.angle_beta   90.00
_cell.angle_gamma   90.00
#
_symmetry.space_group_name_H-M   'P 1'
#
loop_
_entity.id
_entity.type
_entity.pdbx_description
1 polymer ?
#
loop_
_entity_poly.entity_id
_entity_poly.type
_entity_poly.pdbx_seq_one_letter_code
_entity_poly.pdbx_strand_id
1 'polypeptide(L)'
;MTQNAETPGQGTATSGSGILTLQQRLPTSGARAVLPFELDGSRYLAIPQLAEDVPGQKPHMNAGNSDLDMIIYRWRDGRFHEAQRLPVPGGEDAVFFRIGADCFLATASVRTGGGPYDLNAVSRIFRRRDGAWTAFQEIPTFAAKQWHFFSFDGRFFLALAQGVTLPGPEARHPRQSCIFEWDGTRFVEFQTLEGRWGYNWDFFELDGERFLAYADHTSVSSLYRWNGERFAEFQGFAAQGGRAFLFFEADRSAWLAFANIAGESLLYRWDGSQFTLHQSLGGPGGREFELIRTAAALYLVRICFIEGTPAAPKTDLMSQIFRWEQGHFSTVCEFPTFGGTDAAAFEVDGTRFLAVSNSLTPDIRFREDTVLYRLAL
;
A
#
# COMPACT_ATOMS: atom_id res chain seq x y z
N MET A 1 -18.18 3.64 -51.25
CA MET A 1 -17.70 4.72 -50.34
C MET A 1 -17.47 4.10 -48.97
N THR A 2 -16.26 3.70 -48.73
CA THR A 2 -15.82 3.06 -47.48
C THR A 2 -15.31 4.15 -46.57
N GLN A 3 -15.97 4.34 -45.41
CA GLN A 3 -15.50 5.23 -44.36
C GLN A 3 -14.48 4.47 -43.50
N ASN A 4 -13.26 5.00 -43.46
CA ASN A 4 -12.23 4.57 -42.55
C ASN A 4 -12.59 5.02 -41.12
N ALA A 5 -12.62 4.07 -40.19
CA ALA A 5 -12.66 4.34 -38.77
C ALA A 5 -11.28 4.81 -38.32
N GLU A 6 -11.18 6.05 -37.87
CA GLU A 6 -9.98 6.59 -37.22
C GLU A 6 -9.82 5.98 -35.84
N THR A 7 -8.67 5.38 -35.58
CA THR A 7 -8.21 4.91 -34.28
C THR A 7 -7.91 6.13 -33.40
N PRO A 8 -8.35 6.18 -32.12
CA PRO A 8 -7.99 7.29 -31.24
C PRO A 8 -6.49 7.32 -30.98
N GLY A 9 -5.91 8.50 -31.18
CA GLY A 9 -4.48 8.76 -31.10
C GLY A 9 -3.89 8.37 -29.74
N GLN A 10 -2.77 7.66 -29.79
CA GLN A 10 -1.84 7.49 -28.68
C GLN A 10 -1.28 8.87 -28.29
N GLY A 11 -1.78 9.43 -27.21
CA GLY A 11 -1.16 10.58 -26.56
C GLY A 11 0.24 10.18 -26.07
N THR A 12 1.26 10.69 -26.69
CA THR A 12 2.64 10.60 -26.21
C THR A 12 2.76 11.44 -24.94
N ALA A 13 2.68 10.79 -23.77
CA ALA A 13 3.08 11.41 -22.52
C ALA A 13 4.58 11.71 -22.61
N THR A 14 4.93 12.98 -22.65
CA THR A 14 6.31 13.46 -22.48
C THR A 14 6.74 13.16 -21.06
N SER A 15 7.42 12.04 -20.86
CA SER A 15 8.05 11.67 -19.59
C SER A 15 9.16 12.67 -19.27
N GLY A 16 9.02 13.38 -18.17
CA GLY A 16 10.11 14.11 -17.55
C GLY A 16 11.23 13.13 -17.18
N SER A 17 12.47 13.56 -17.40
CA SER A 17 13.75 12.93 -17.07
C SER A 17 13.80 11.42 -17.35
N GLY A 18 14.78 10.92 -18.06
CA GLY A 18 14.96 9.50 -18.44
C GLY A 18 15.03 8.48 -17.28
N ILE A 19 14.50 8.82 -16.10
CA ILE A 19 14.44 8.01 -14.89
C ILE A 19 13.42 6.87 -15.02
N LEU A 20 12.25 7.14 -15.61
CA LEU A 20 11.17 6.15 -15.76
C LEU A 20 10.93 5.85 -17.23
N THR A 21 10.96 4.58 -17.60
CA THR A 21 10.58 4.10 -18.94
C THR A 21 9.52 3.03 -18.80
N LEU A 22 8.38 3.22 -19.48
CA LEU A 22 7.30 2.23 -19.47
C LEU A 22 7.79 0.88 -19.98
N GLN A 23 7.68 -0.15 -19.14
CA GLN A 23 8.03 -1.54 -19.47
C GLN A 23 6.79 -2.35 -19.81
N GLN A 24 5.75 -2.26 -18.99
CA GLN A 24 4.54 -3.07 -19.14
C GLN A 24 3.34 -2.41 -18.47
N ARG A 25 2.16 -2.64 -19.05
CA ARG A 25 0.88 -2.44 -18.37
C ARG A 25 0.33 -3.80 -17.97
N LEU A 26 -0.12 -3.93 -16.75
CA LEU A 26 -0.72 -5.15 -16.19
C LEU A 26 -2.23 -4.88 -16.02
N PRO A 27 -3.09 -5.59 -16.74
CA PRO A 27 -4.53 -5.40 -16.62
C PRO A 27 -5.01 -5.63 -15.18
N THR A 28 -5.58 -4.59 -14.57
CA THR A 28 -6.13 -4.61 -13.22
C THR A 28 -7.42 -3.80 -13.15
N SER A 29 -8.19 -4.01 -12.10
CA SER A 29 -9.43 -3.26 -11.85
C SER A 29 -9.43 -2.72 -10.43
N GLY A 30 -9.28 -1.39 -10.31
CA GLY A 30 -9.21 -0.75 -9.00
C GLY A 30 -8.07 -1.27 -8.11
N ALA A 31 -6.87 -1.43 -8.68
CA ALA A 31 -5.70 -1.92 -7.93
C ALA A 31 -5.41 -1.08 -6.68
N ARG A 32 -5.04 -1.72 -5.56
CA ARG A 32 -4.84 -1.06 -4.26
C ARG A 32 -3.44 -1.16 -3.71
N ALA A 33 -2.75 -2.26 -3.99
CA ALA A 33 -1.36 -2.48 -3.61
C ALA A 33 -0.61 -3.20 -4.73
N VAL A 34 0.71 -3.13 -4.67
CA VAL A 34 1.63 -3.92 -5.50
C VAL A 34 2.66 -4.56 -4.59
N LEU A 35 2.62 -5.87 -4.46
CA LEU A 35 3.52 -6.63 -3.60
C LEU A 35 4.49 -7.48 -4.43
N PRO A 36 5.74 -7.05 -4.64
CA PRO A 36 6.76 -7.92 -5.20
C PRO A 36 7.26 -8.91 -4.16
N PHE A 37 7.38 -10.18 -4.53
CA PHE A 37 7.98 -11.19 -3.67
C PHE A 37 8.72 -12.24 -4.48
N GLU A 38 9.64 -12.94 -3.82
CA GLU A 38 10.41 -14.02 -4.40
C GLU A 38 10.02 -15.36 -3.79
N LEU A 39 9.75 -16.33 -4.65
CA LEU A 39 9.39 -17.67 -4.26
C LEU A 39 9.97 -18.67 -5.27
N ASP A 40 10.67 -19.69 -4.77
CA ASP A 40 11.28 -20.76 -5.58
C ASP A 40 12.15 -20.23 -6.73
N GLY A 41 12.96 -19.17 -6.46
CA GLY A 41 13.83 -18.54 -7.43
C GLY A 41 13.11 -17.77 -8.53
N SER A 42 11.82 -17.52 -8.40
CA SER A 42 11.01 -16.74 -9.33
C SER A 42 10.50 -15.46 -8.67
N ARG A 43 10.42 -14.38 -9.44
CA ARG A 43 9.82 -13.12 -9.00
C ARG A 43 8.32 -13.13 -9.30
N TYR A 44 7.54 -12.74 -8.31
CA TYR A 44 6.09 -12.58 -8.39
C TYR A 44 5.69 -11.17 -8.04
N LEU A 45 4.48 -10.79 -8.45
CA LEU A 45 3.82 -9.55 -8.09
C LEU A 45 2.36 -9.87 -7.76
N ALA A 46 1.94 -9.66 -6.51
CA ALA A 46 0.54 -9.79 -6.11
C ALA A 46 -0.14 -8.41 -6.13
N ILE A 47 -1.33 -8.33 -6.72
CA ILE A 47 -2.08 -7.09 -6.89
C ILE A 47 -3.51 -7.30 -6.40
N PRO A 48 -3.84 -6.87 -5.16
CA PRO A 48 -5.20 -6.80 -4.67
C PRO A 48 -6.02 -5.78 -5.46
N GLN A 49 -7.29 -6.07 -5.68
CA GLN A 49 -8.22 -5.25 -6.45
C GLN A 49 -9.45 -4.90 -5.62
N LEU A 50 -9.81 -3.61 -5.58
CA LEU A 50 -10.96 -3.14 -4.80
C LEU A 50 -12.29 -3.50 -5.45
N ALA A 51 -12.44 -3.18 -6.73
CA ALA A 51 -13.70 -3.32 -7.44
C ALA A 51 -13.51 -3.27 -8.96
N GLU A 52 -14.48 -3.79 -9.68
CA GLU A 52 -14.66 -3.61 -11.12
C GLU A 52 -15.91 -2.79 -11.43
N ASP A 53 -15.93 -2.15 -12.60
CA ASP A 53 -17.08 -1.39 -13.04
C ASP A 53 -18.30 -2.29 -13.28
N VAL A 54 -19.47 -1.85 -12.81
CA VAL A 54 -20.75 -2.50 -13.09
C VAL A 54 -21.43 -1.75 -14.24
N PRO A 55 -21.84 -2.41 -15.32
CA PRO A 55 -22.55 -1.78 -16.43
C PRO A 55 -23.78 -1.02 -15.95
N GLY A 56 -23.93 0.24 -16.40
CA GLY A 56 -25.04 1.11 -16.02
C GLY A 56 -24.92 1.80 -14.65
N GLN A 57 -23.97 1.42 -13.82
CA GLN A 57 -23.72 2.10 -12.56
C GLN A 57 -23.02 3.46 -12.80
N LYS A 58 -23.45 4.50 -12.08
CA LYS A 58 -22.80 5.82 -12.16
C LYS A 58 -21.36 5.76 -11.66
N PRO A 59 -20.43 6.51 -12.30
CA PRO A 59 -19.06 6.62 -11.81
C PRO A 59 -19.02 7.14 -10.37
N HIS A 60 -18.31 6.44 -9.50
CA HIS A 60 -18.07 6.88 -8.13
C HIS A 60 -16.96 6.03 -7.51
N MET A 61 -16.01 6.64 -6.78
CA MET A 61 -14.84 5.94 -6.23
C MET A 61 -15.18 4.83 -5.22
N ASN A 62 -16.37 4.82 -4.68
CA ASN A 62 -16.89 3.78 -3.78
C ASN A 62 -17.93 2.88 -4.44
N ALA A 63 -18.12 2.94 -5.77
CA ALA A 63 -19.02 2.07 -6.53
C ALA A 63 -18.34 0.74 -6.91
N GLY A 64 -18.87 0.06 -7.92
CA GLY A 64 -18.32 -1.16 -8.51
C GLY A 64 -18.73 -2.44 -7.79
N ASN A 65 -18.36 -3.58 -8.35
CA ASN A 65 -18.49 -4.89 -7.73
C ASN A 65 -17.15 -5.25 -7.07
N SER A 66 -17.17 -5.55 -5.77
CA SER A 66 -15.98 -5.86 -4.99
C SER A 66 -15.71 -7.35 -4.82
N ASP A 67 -16.56 -8.23 -5.37
CA ASP A 67 -16.35 -9.68 -5.31
C ASP A 67 -15.37 -10.12 -6.39
N LEU A 68 -14.11 -9.68 -6.25
CA LEU A 68 -13.01 -9.91 -7.17
C LEU A 68 -11.93 -10.79 -6.55
N ASP A 69 -11.08 -11.31 -7.43
CA ASP A 69 -9.85 -11.99 -7.06
C ASP A 69 -8.67 -11.02 -7.02
N MET A 70 -7.71 -11.26 -6.14
CA MET A 70 -6.36 -10.73 -6.24
C MET A 70 -5.62 -11.46 -7.36
N ILE A 71 -4.87 -10.73 -8.18
CA ILE A 71 -4.07 -11.32 -9.27
C ILE A 71 -2.64 -11.52 -8.80
N ILE A 72 -2.07 -12.70 -9.06
CA ILE A 72 -0.65 -12.98 -8.89
C ILE A 72 -0.03 -13.14 -10.27
N TYR A 73 0.91 -12.27 -10.58
CA TYR A 73 1.74 -12.34 -11.78
C TYR A 73 3.08 -13.00 -11.47
N ARG A 74 3.66 -13.71 -12.45
CA ARG A 74 5.01 -14.30 -12.38
C ARG A 74 5.88 -13.72 -13.48
N TRP A 75 7.11 -13.33 -13.14
CA TRP A 75 8.11 -12.90 -14.09
C TRP A 75 8.67 -14.07 -14.89
N ARG A 76 8.65 -13.96 -16.21
CA ARG A 76 9.31 -14.85 -17.15
C ARG A 76 9.44 -14.15 -18.51
N ASP A 77 10.46 -14.49 -19.26
CA ASP A 77 10.71 -13.96 -20.61
C ASP A 77 10.71 -12.41 -20.67
N GLY A 78 11.27 -11.76 -19.62
CA GLY A 78 11.41 -10.31 -19.55
C GLY A 78 10.12 -9.54 -19.22
N ARG A 79 9.06 -10.22 -18.77
CA ARG A 79 7.78 -9.60 -18.40
C ARG A 79 6.97 -10.40 -17.39
N PHE A 80 5.99 -9.76 -16.79
CA PHE A 80 5.01 -10.41 -15.93
C PHE A 80 3.87 -11.05 -16.74
N HIS A 81 3.52 -12.28 -16.38
CA HIS A 81 2.37 -13.02 -16.90
C HIS A 81 1.48 -13.43 -15.74
N GLU A 82 0.17 -13.35 -15.92
CA GLU A 82 -0.78 -13.86 -14.92
C GLU A 82 -0.49 -15.35 -14.64
N ALA A 83 -0.37 -15.68 -13.36
CA ALA A 83 -0.03 -17.02 -12.90
C ALA A 83 -1.15 -17.65 -12.07
N GLN A 84 -1.83 -16.85 -11.24
CA GLN A 84 -2.87 -17.34 -10.34
C GLN A 84 -3.81 -16.19 -9.94
N ARG A 85 -5.04 -16.57 -9.59
CA ARG A 85 -6.00 -15.70 -8.90
C ARG A 85 -6.34 -16.28 -7.55
N LEU A 86 -6.50 -15.42 -6.53
CA LEU A 86 -6.92 -15.80 -5.20
C LEU A 86 -8.17 -15.00 -4.79
N PRO A 87 -9.18 -15.63 -4.14
CA PRO A 87 -10.41 -14.94 -3.75
C PRO A 87 -10.13 -13.95 -2.61
N VAL A 88 -9.99 -12.67 -2.97
CA VAL A 88 -9.74 -11.55 -2.06
C VAL A 88 -10.72 -10.43 -2.41
N PRO A 89 -12.01 -10.57 -2.02
CA PRO A 89 -13.02 -9.57 -2.35
C PRO A 89 -12.69 -8.22 -1.71
N GLY A 90 -12.85 -7.15 -2.47
CA GLY A 90 -12.51 -5.80 -2.03
C GLY A 90 -11.08 -5.68 -1.52
N GLY A 91 -10.14 -6.31 -2.23
CA GLY A 91 -8.74 -6.38 -1.85
C GLY A 91 -8.11 -4.99 -1.73
N GLU A 92 -7.53 -4.70 -0.58
CA GLU A 92 -6.87 -3.41 -0.28
C GLU A 92 -5.37 -3.57 -0.14
N ASP A 93 -4.90 -4.72 0.40
CA ASP A 93 -3.47 -4.95 0.65
C ASP A 93 -3.13 -6.44 0.65
N ALA A 94 -1.84 -6.74 0.50
CA ALA A 94 -1.27 -8.07 0.68
C ALA A 94 0.16 -7.97 1.24
N VAL A 95 0.54 -8.89 2.13
CA VAL A 95 1.91 -9.01 2.63
C VAL A 95 2.39 -10.45 2.53
N PHE A 96 3.61 -10.64 1.99
CA PHE A 96 4.29 -11.94 1.92
C PHE A 96 5.30 -12.04 3.05
N PHE A 97 5.31 -13.18 3.75
CA PHE A 97 6.26 -13.44 4.82
C PHE A 97 6.58 -14.93 4.99
N ARG A 98 7.61 -15.23 5.77
CA ARG A 98 8.04 -16.59 6.10
C ARG A 98 8.11 -16.78 7.60
N ILE A 99 7.67 -17.95 8.08
CA ILE A 99 7.90 -18.43 9.44
C ILE A 99 8.50 -19.83 9.31
N GLY A 100 9.77 -19.97 9.66
CA GLY A 100 10.52 -21.20 9.39
C GLY A 100 10.57 -21.52 7.90
N ALA A 101 10.14 -22.71 7.53
CA ALA A 101 10.07 -23.17 6.14
C ALA A 101 8.77 -22.77 5.43
N ASP A 102 7.79 -22.28 6.15
CA ASP A 102 6.48 -21.96 5.59
C ASP A 102 6.43 -20.56 4.99
N CYS A 103 5.79 -20.45 3.83
CA CYS A 103 5.51 -19.20 3.16
C CYS A 103 4.04 -18.84 3.31
N PHE A 104 3.78 -17.59 3.64
CA PHE A 104 2.44 -17.06 3.86
C PHE A 104 2.20 -15.81 3.01
N LEU A 105 0.93 -15.58 2.69
CA LEU A 105 0.43 -14.38 2.03
C LEU A 105 -0.83 -13.94 2.78
N ALA A 106 -0.75 -12.87 3.57
CA ALA A 106 -1.92 -12.30 4.23
C ALA A 106 -2.51 -11.21 3.34
N THR A 107 -3.85 -11.16 3.27
CA THR A 107 -4.60 -10.23 2.41
C THR A 107 -5.63 -9.47 3.23
N ALA A 108 -5.76 -8.16 2.99
CA ALA A 108 -6.77 -7.31 3.60
C ALA A 108 -7.95 -7.13 2.64
N SER A 109 -9.17 -7.36 3.14
CA SER A 109 -10.42 -7.16 2.42
C SER A 109 -11.22 -6.04 3.07
N VAL A 110 -11.48 -4.95 2.32
CA VAL A 110 -12.19 -3.78 2.87
C VAL A 110 -13.69 -3.96 2.87
N ARG A 111 -14.24 -4.68 1.89
CA ARG A 111 -15.69 -4.87 1.69
C ARG A 111 -15.99 -6.03 0.74
N THR A 112 -17.26 -6.41 0.69
CA THR A 112 -17.80 -7.38 -0.30
C THR A 112 -19.02 -6.79 -1.00
N GLY A 113 -19.40 -7.38 -2.12
CA GLY A 113 -20.64 -7.10 -2.87
C GLY A 113 -20.53 -6.00 -3.92
N GLY A 114 -21.60 -5.84 -4.67
CA GLY A 114 -21.76 -4.83 -5.73
C GLY A 114 -22.64 -3.63 -5.35
N GLY A 115 -22.99 -3.52 -4.07
CA GLY A 115 -23.89 -2.54 -3.45
C GLY A 115 -25.29 -3.11 -3.18
N PRO A 116 -25.79 -2.97 -1.94
CA PRO A 116 -25.10 -2.38 -0.79
C PRO A 116 -23.88 -3.18 -0.39
N TYR A 117 -22.83 -2.48 0.11
CA TYR A 117 -21.57 -3.12 0.48
C TYR A 117 -21.57 -3.58 1.94
N ASP A 118 -21.00 -4.75 2.20
CA ASP A 118 -20.73 -5.21 3.54
C ASP A 118 -19.25 -4.97 3.91
N LEU A 119 -19.01 -4.14 4.92
CA LEU A 119 -17.67 -3.86 5.44
C LEU A 119 -17.19 -4.89 6.46
N ASN A 120 -18.07 -5.82 6.89
CA ASN A 120 -17.71 -6.97 7.72
C ASN A 120 -17.16 -8.08 6.82
N ALA A 121 -15.98 -7.83 6.29
CA ALA A 121 -15.30 -8.76 5.40
C ALA A 121 -14.46 -9.78 6.19
N VAL A 122 -14.01 -10.82 5.51
CA VAL A 122 -13.05 -11.78 6.03
C VAL A 122 -11.73 -11.57 5.31
N SER A 123 -10.73 -11.14 6.06
CA SER A 123 -9.34 -11.10 5.59
C SER A 123 -8.71 -12.49 5.71
N ARG A 124 -7.88 -12.88 4.74
CA ARG A 124 -7.36 -14.25 4.66
C ARG A 124 -5.86 -14.28 4.73
N ILE A 125 -5.35 -15.31 5.41
CA ILE A 125 -3.95 -15.71 5.34
C ILE A 125 -3.91 -17.00 4.52
N PHE A 126 -3.19 -16.97 3.40
CA PHE A 126 -2.91 -18.15 2.59
C PHE A 126 -1.55 -18.71 2.98
N ARG A 127 -1.40 -20.04 2.87
CA ARG A 127 -0.13 -20.73 3.07
C ARG A 127 0.23 -21.51 1.81
N ARG A 128 1.50 -21.48 1.45
CA ARG A 128 2.01 -22.23 0.31
C ARG A 128 2.12 -23.71 0.65
N ARG A 129 1.46 -24.57 -0.12
CA ARG A 129 1.50 -26.03 -0.01
C ARG A 129 1.54 -26.65 -1.40
N ASP A 130 2.44 -27.60 -1.64
CA ASP A 130 2.53 -28.36 -2.88
C ASP A 130 2.48 -27.53 -4.17
N GLY A 131 3.12 -26.37 -4.13
CA GLY A 131 3.14 -25.46 -5.28
C GLY A 131 1.89 -24.58 -5.44
N ALA A 132 0.91 -24.63 -4.53
CA ALA A 132 -0.31 -23.81 -4.56
C ALA A 132 -0.50 -22.98 -3.29
N TRP A 133 -1.20 -21.85 -3.39
CA TRP A 133 -1.69 -21.08 -2.26
C TRP A 133 -3.02 -21.64 -1.80
N THR A 134 -3.14 -22.02 -0.53
CA THR A 134 -4.36 -22.53 0.09
C THR A 134 -4.75 -21.68 1.27
N ALA A 135 -6.03 -21.46 1.51
CA ALA A 135 -6.52 -20.75 2.68
C ALA A 135 -6.01 -21.45 3.95
N PHE A 136 -5.37 -20.69 4.81
CA PHE A 136 -4.78 -21.19 6.06
C PHE A 136 -5.56 -20.69 7.28
N GLN A 137 -5.83 -19.38 7.32
CA GLN A 137 -6.59 -18.75 8.40
C GLN A 137 -7.51 -17.68 7.85
N GLU A 138 -8.73 -17.64 8.37
CA GLU A 138 -9.69 -16.56 8.12
C GLU A 138 -9.83 -15.72 9.38
N ILE A 139 -9.72 -14.39 9.21
CA ILE A 139 -9.81 -13.41 10.29
C ILE A 139 -10.99 -12.50 9.98
N PRO A 140 -12.04 -12.49 10.81
CA PRO A 140 -13.13 -11.51 10.71
C PRO A 140 -12.59 -10.09 10.90
N THR A 141 -12.84 -9.21 9.94
CA THR A 141 -12.34 -7.82 9.91
C THR A 141 -13.45 -6.84 9.61
N PHE A 142 -13.24 -5.57 9.92
CA PHE A 142 -14.15 -4.49 9.56
C PHE A 142 -13.42 -3.41 8.78
N ALA A 143 -13.66 -3.34 7.48
CA ALA A 143 -13.01 -2.42 6.56
C ALA A 143 -11.47 -2.46 6.66
N ALA A 144 -10.89 -3.66 6.53
CA ALA A 144 -9.44 -3.87 6.60
C ALA A 144 -8.71 -3.12 5.48
N LYS A 145 -7.55 -2.52 5.83
CA LYS A 145 -6.75 -1.69 4.92
C LYS A 145 -5.37 -2.26 4.67
N GLN A 146 -4.66 -2.72 5.69
CA GLN A 146 -3.28 -3.17 5.55
C GLN A 146 -2.95 -4.24 6.57
N TRP A 147 -2.09 -5.17 6.16
CA TRP A 147 -1.33 -6.05 7.02
C TRP A 147 0.15 -5.64 7.02
N HIS A 148 0.76 -5.59 8.21
CA HIS A 148 2.20 -5.40 8.35
C HIS A 148 2.79 -6.53 9.17
N PHE A 149 3.69 -7.31 8.54
CA PHE A 149 4.39 -8.41 9.21
C PHE A 149 5.72 -7.91 9.78
N PHE A 150 5.99 -8.24 11.03
CA PHE A 150 7.27 -7.95 11.67
C PHE A 150 7.63 -9.05 12.70
N SER A 151 8.91 -9.07 13.11
CA SER A 151 9.40 -10.03 14.08
C SER A 151 10.52 -9.46 14.91
N PHE A 152 10.58 -9.86 16.18
CA PHE A 152 11.69 -9.59 17.09
C PHE A 152 11.72 -10.64 18.20
N ASP A 153 12.89 -10.88 18.80
CA ASP A 153 13.11 -11.85 19.89
C ASP A 153 12.53 -13.25 19.61
N GLY A 154 12.54 -13.69 18.34
CA GLY A 154 12.00 -14.98 17.93
C GLY A 154 10.47 -15.04 17.90
N ARG A 155 9.77 -13.94 18.15
CA ARG A 155 8.31 -13.79 18.04
C ARG A 155 7.95 -13.22 16.67
N PHE A 156 6.78 -13.58 16.14
CA PHE A 156 6.29 -13.14 14.84
C PHE A 156 4.93 -12.48 15.01
N PHE A 157 4.79 -11.32 14.41
CA PHE A 157 3.61 -10.48 14.55
C PHE A 157 3.02 -10.10 13.20
N LEU A 158 1.71 -9.87 13.19
CA LEU A 158 0.96 -9.39 12.04
C LEU A 158 0.01 -8.27 12.52
N ALA A 159 0.34 -7.03 12.21
CA ALA A 159 -0.47 -5.88 12.56
C ALA A 159 -1.52 -5.60 11.48
N LEU A 160 -2.77 -5.40 11.88
CA LEU A 160 -3.92 -5.09 11.03
C LEU A 160 -4.33 -3.64 11.22
N ALA A 161 -4.32 -2.85 10.15
CA ALA A 161 -4.98 -1.57 10.09
C ALA A 161 -6.41 -1.75 9.54
N GLN A 162 -7.41 -1.28 10.27
CA GLN A 162 -8.82 -1.42 9.89
C GLN A 162 -9.71 -0.33 10.49
N GLY A 163 -10.98 -0.38 10.15
CA GLY A 163 -12.00 0.51 10.65
C GLY A 163 -12.37 1.63 9.68
N VAL A 164 -13.53 2.21 9.93
CA VAL A 164 -14.08 3.36 9.22
C VAL A 164 -15.09 4.05 10.10
N THR A 165 -15.20 5.38 9.98
CA THR A 165 -16.13 6.21 10.76
C THR A 165 -17.32 6.72 9.94
N LEU A 166 -17.53 6.19 8.73
CA LEU A 166 -18.66 6.58 7.88
C LEU A 166 -19.99 6.19 8.57
N PRO A 167 -21.03 7.05 8.49
CA PRO A 167 -22.36 6.71 8.96
C PRO A 167 -22.99 5.63 8.07
N GLY A 168 -23.73 4.71 8.67
CA GLY A 168 -24.48 3.67 8.00
C GLY A 168 -23.98 2.25 8.20
N PRO A 169 -22.73 1.89 7.89
CA PRO A 169 -22.25 0.53 8.10
C PRO A 169 -22.20 0.16 9.59
N GLU A 170 -22.83 -0.95 9.95
CA GLU A 170 -22.77 -1.51 11.29
C GLU A 170 -21.65 -2.54 11.38
N ALA A 171 -20.76 -2.37 12.37
CA ALA A 171 -19.67 -3.31 12.62
C ALA A 171 -20.18 -4.49 13.43
N ARG A 172 -20.18 -5.68 12.82
CA ARG A 172 -20.38 -6.98 13.48
C ARG A 172 -19.07 -7.66 13.84
N HIS A 173 -18.00 -7.28 13.15
CA HIS A 173 -16.62 -7.71 13.43
C HIS A 173 -15.90 -6.66 14.28
N PRO A 174 -14.79 -7.00 14.96
CA PRO A 174 -13.96 -6.02 15.65
C PRO A 174 -13.55 -4.87 14.73
N ARG A 175 -13.68 -3.62 15.21
CA ARG A 175 -13.43 -2.40 14.43
C ARG A 175 -12.02 -1.83 14.64
N GLN A 176 -11.45 -2.11 15.80
CA GLN A 176 -10.15 -1.56 16.19
C GLN A 176 -9.03 -2.24 15.42
N SER A 177 -8.03 -1.46 15.05
CA SER A 177 -6.77 -2.02 14.57
C SER A 177 -6.13 -2.86 15.67
N CYS A 178 -5.48 -3.96 15.30
CA CYS A 178 -4.95 -4.90 16.27
C CYS A 178 -3.66 -5.55 15.77
N ILE A 179 -2.90 -6.08 16.70
CA ILE A 179 -1.70 -6.86 16.48
C ILE A 179 -2.03 -8.30 16.83
N PHE A 180 -1.72 -9.22 15.92
CA PHE A 180 -1.78 -10.65 16.13
C PHE A 180 -0.37 -11.19 16.35
N GLU A 181 -0.24 -12.22 17.17
CA GLU A 181 1.01 -12.95 17.38
C GLU A 181 0.87 -14.39 16.93
N TRP A 182 1.92 -14.95 16.37
CA TRP A 182 2.00 -16.36 16.00
C TRP A 182 2.17 -17.23 17.24
N ASP A 183 1.23 -18.13 17.53
CA ASP A 183 1.26 -19.03 18.68
C ASP A 183 2.01 -20.37 18.42
N GLY A 184 2.62 -20.50 17.23
CA GLY A 184 3.23 -21.73 16.73
C GLY A 184 2.36 -22.49 15.74
N THR A 185 1.07 -22.18 15.67
CA THR A 185 0.08 -22.85 14.79
C THR A 185 -0.77 -21.89 13.97
N ARG A 186 -1.08 -20.71 14.51
CA ARG A 186 -1.91 -19.68 13.91
C ARG A 186 -1.61 -18.31 14.50
N PHE A 187 -2.13 -17.27 13.90
CA PHE A 187 -2.13 -15.93 14.47
C PHE A 187 -3.30 -15.73 15.43
N VAL A 188 -3.00 -15.31 16.66
CA VAL A 188 -3.98 -15.00 17.71
C VAL A 188 -3.88 -13.53 18.09
N GLU A 189 -4.98 -12.90 18.46
CA GLU A 189 -4.98 -11.50 18.88
C GLU A 189 -4.06 -11.33 20.09
N PHE A 190 -3.10 -10.42 19.95
CA PHE A 190 -2.13 -10.07 20.97
C PHE A 190 -2.48 -8.74 21.64
N GLN A 191 -2.81 -7.73 20.84
CA GLN A 191 -3.09 -6.39 21.34
C GLN A 191 -4.08 -5.67 20.43
N THR A 192 -5.11 -5.06 21.00
CA THR A 192 -5.98 -4.10 20.33
C THR A 192 -5.45 -2.69 20.57
N LEU A 193 -5.47 -1.86 19.56
CA LEU A 193 -5.01 -0.47 19.61
C LEU A 193 -6.14 0.49 19.29
N GLU A 194 -6.16 1.61 19.99
CA GLU A 194 -7.15 2.65 19.70
C GLU A 194 -6.86 3.27 18.33
N GLY A 195 -7.88 3.36 17.52
CA GLY A 195 -7.86 3.94 16.19
C GLY A 195 -9.26 3.91 15.62
N ARG A 196 -9.57 4.81 14.69
CA ARG A 196 -10.92 4.95 14.13
C ARG A 196 -11.00 4.57 12.67
N TRP A 197 -9.94 4.91 11.92
CA TRP A 197 -9.85 4.66 10.50
C TRP A 197 -8.38 4.43 10.10
N GLY A 198 -7.86 3.28 10.54
CA GLY A 198 -6.47 2.91 10.32
C GLY A 198 -6.17 2.61 8.86
N TYR A 199 -5.00 3.04 8.42
CA TYR A 199 -4.53 2.82 7.06
C TYR A 199 -3.24 2.04 6.95
N ASN A 200 -2.26 2.30 7.83
CA ASN A 200 -0.92 1.76 7.67
C ASN A 200 -0.24 1.53 9.02
N TRP A 201 0.61 0.51 9.05
CA TRP A 201 1.56 0.23 10.09
C TRP A 201 2.97 0.21 9.51
N ASP A 202 3.95 0.68 10.28
CA ASP A 202 5.37 0.55 9.95
C ASP A 202 6.17 0.23 11.23
N PHE A 203 6.83 -0.93 11.26
CA PHE A 203 7.64 -1.38 12.39
C PHE A 203 9.11 -1.10 12.13
N PHE A 204 9.81 -0.57 13.14
CA PHE A 204 11.24 -0.33 13.06
C PHE A 204 11.93 -0.44 14.44
N GLU A 205 13.24 -0.65 14.40
CA GLU A 205 14.11 -0.57 15.58
C GLU A 205 14.97 0.69 15.47
N LEU A 206 15.13 1.41 16.58
CA LEU A 206 15.95 2.61 16.68
C LEU A 206 16.58 2.69 18.06
N ASP A 207 17.92 2.85 18.13
CA ASP A 207 18.69 2.94 19.38
C ASP A 207 18.43 1.78 20.34
N GLY A 208 18.16 0.58 19.81
CA GLY A 208 17.84 -0.63 20.59
C GLY A 208 16.43 -0.70 21.13
N GLU A 209 15.59 0.28 20.84
CA GLU A 209 14.17 0.29 21.14
C GLU A 209 13.33 -0.09 19.89
N ARG A 210 12.12 -0.60 20.12
CA ARG A 210 11.22 -1.05 19.05
C ARG A 210 10.00 -0.16 18.98
N PHE A 211 9.71 0.28 17.78
CA PHE A 211 8.61 1.20 17.49
C PHE A 211 7.66 0.62 16.46
N LEU A 212 6.41 1.05 16.56
CA LEU A 212 5.35 0.73 15.61
C LEU A 212 4.57 2.01 15.29
N ALA A 213 4.76 2.55 14.10
CA ALA A 213 4.04 3.72 13.63
C ALA A 213 2.68 3.32 13.06
N TYR A 214 1.64 4.10 13.36
CA TYR A 214 0.26 3.87 12.95
C TYR A 214 -0.34 5.12 12.32
N ALA A 215 -0.72 5.04 11.05
CA ALA A 215 -1.40 6.10 10.35
C ALA A 215 -2.92 5.94 10.44
N ASP A 216 -3.62 6.97 10.91
CA ASP A 216 -5.07 7.05 10.99
C ASP A 216 -5.62 8.25 10.22
N HIS A 217 -6.74 8.05 9.52
CA HIS A 217 -7.35 9.09 8.69
C HIS A 217 -8.07 10.18 9.49
N THR A 218 -8.71 9.83 10.58
CA THR A 218 -9.62 10.72 11.31
C THR A 218 -9.20 11.00 12.74
N SER A 219 -8.39 10.14 13.34
CA SER A 219 -7.78 10.36 14.64
C SER A 219 -6.32 10.76 14.52
N VAL A 220 -5.68 10.98 15.65
CA VAL A 220 -4.23 11.23 15.72
C VAL A 220 -3.51 9.99 15.21
N SER A 221 -2.60 10.15 14.25
CA SER A 221 -1.64 9.12 13.88
C SER A 221 -0.59 9.01 14.99
N SER A 222 -0.20 7.81 15.39
CA SER A 222 0.58 7.59 16.60
C SER A 222 1.81 6.72 16.34
N LEU A 223 2.87 7.00 17.09
CA LEU A 223 4.01 6.12 17.25
C LEU A 223 3.88 5.42 18.59
N TYR A 224 3.94 4.10 18.58
CA TYR A 224 3.95 3.27 19.77
C TYR A 224 5.36 2.74 20.00
N ARG A 225 5.72 2.54 21.27
CA ARG A 225 7.00 1.95 21.68
C ARG A 225 6.76 0.69 22.49
N TRP A 226 7.56 -0.34 22.23
CA TRP A 226 7.56 -1.57 23.00
C TRP A 226 8.07 -1.33 24.44
N ASN A 227 7.30 -1.71 25.44
CA ASN A 227 7.66 -1.49 26.84
C ASN A 227 8.13 -2.78 27.56
N GLY A 228 8.39 -3.86 26.81
CA GLY A 228 8.74 -5.17 27.34
C GLY A 228 7.56 -6.15 27.33
N GLU A 229 6.32 -5.65 27.32
CA GLU A 229 5.09 -6.46 27.38
C GLU A 229 4.15 -6.17 26.20
N ARG A 230 3.99 -4.90 25.84
CA ARG A 230 3.10 -4.43 24.76
C ARG A 230 3.59 -3.14 24.13
N PHE A 231 3.00 -2.75 23.02
CA PHE A 231 3.20 -1.43 22.40
C PHE A 231 2.35 -0.38 23.15
N ALA A 232 3.02 0.61 23.74
CA ALA A 232 2.41 1.74 24.44
C ALA A 232 2.59 3.02 23.62
N GLU A 233 1.60 3.92 23.63
CA GLU A 233 1.70 5.18 22.92
C GLU A 233 2.92 5.97 23.38
N PHE A 234 3.67 6.48 22.42
CA PHE A 234 4.92 7.20 22.65
C PHE A 234 4.84 8.63 22.13
N GLN A 235 4.35 8.82 20.89
CA GLN A 235 4.22 10.15 20.27
C GLN A 235 3.00 10.20 19.36
N GLY A 236 2.25 11.31 19.41
CA GLY A 236 1.15 11.60 18.50
C GLY A 236 1.55 12.59 17.41
N PHE A 237 0.99 12.44 16.20
CA PHE A 237 1.14 13.33 15.05
C PHE A 237 -0.22 13.95 14.75
N ALA A 238 -0.38 15.24 15.04
CA ALA A 238 -1.68 15.91 15.07
C ALA A 238 -2.36 16.12 13.70
N ALA A 239 -1.68 15.87 12.59
CA ALA A 239 -2.26 16.05 11.25
C ALA A 239 -3.29 14.96 10.94
N GLN A 240 -4.53 15.36 10.59
CA GLN A 240 -5.56 14.46 10.07
C GLN A 240 -5.28 14.09 8.62
N GLY A 241 -5.83 12.97 8.17
CA GLY A 241 -5.66 12.50 6.79
C GLY A 241 -4.50 11.53 6.62
N GLY A 242 -3.97 10.97 7.70
CA GLY A 242 -2.86 10.01 7.67
C GLY A 242 -3.15 8.82 6.75
N ARG A 243 -2.12 8.41 5.99
CA ARG A 243 -2.17 7.28 5.06
C ARG A 243 -1.06 6.29 5.28
N ALA A 244 0.18 6.74 5.36
CA ALA A 244 1.32 5.87 5.58
C ALA A 244 2.41 6.53 6.39
N PHE A 245 3.11 5.74 7.18
CA PHE A 245 4.44 6.05 7.68
C PHE A 245 5.47 5.20 6.94
N LEU A 246 6.67 5.73 6.81
CA LEU A 246 7.84 4.99 6.33
C LEU A 246 9.07 5.46 7.08
N PHE A 247 9.68 4.56 7.84
CA PHE A 247 10.91 4.79 8.57
C PHE A 247 12.14 4.51 7.71
N PHE A 248 13.18 5.33 7.87
CA PHE A 248 14.49 5.06 7.27
C PHE A 248 15.62 5.76 8.02
N GLU A 249 16.83 5.26 7.83
CA GLU A 249 18.05 5.90 8.31
C GLU A 249 18.87 6.42 7.13
N ALA A 250 19.37 7.65 7.28
CA ALA A 250 20.27 8.32 6.35
C ALA A 250 21.14 9.33 7.12
N ASP A 251 22.40 9.53 6.68
CA ASP A 251 23.34 10.51 7.23
C ASP A 251 23.51 10.42 8.76
N ARG A 252 23.52 9.20 9.31
CA ARG A 252 23.59 8.91 10.76
C ARG A 252 22.41 9.52 11.55
N SER A 253 21.31 9.71 10.93
CA SER A 253 20.06 10.19 11.53
C SER A 253 18.92 9.26 11.17
N ALA A 254 17.94 9.18 12.03
CA ALA A 254 16.69 8.45 11.79
C ALA A 254 15.59 9.42 11.34
N TRP A 255 14.79 8.96 10.41
CA TRP A 255 13.78 9.73 9.70
C TRP A 255 12.47 8.98 9.62
N LEU A 256 11.36 9.71 9.65
CA LEU A 256 10.01 9.15 9.52
C LEU A 256 9.23 10.01 8.52
N ALA A 257 8.95 9.45 7.34
CA ALA A 257 8.07 10.06 6.35
C ALA A 257 6.61 9.76 6.70
N PHE A 258 5.72 10.73 6.51
CA PHE A 258 4.30 10.65 6.79
C PHE A 258 3.50 11.10 5.57
N ALA A 259 2.81 10.17 4.92
CA ALA A 259 1.91 10.47 3.81
C ALA A 259 0.56 10.96 4.34
N ASN A 260 0.08 12.05 3.75
CA ASN A 260 -1.18 12.68 4.13
C ASN A 260 -2.02 13.00 2.90
N ILE A 261 -3.28 12.55 2.89
CA ILE A 261 -4.19 12.79 1.78
C ILE A 261 -4.88 14.17 1.87
N ALA A 262 -5.09 14.66 3.08
CA ALA A 262 -5.85 15.89 3.33
C ALA A 262 -4.98 17.15 3.39
N GLY A 263 -3.70 16.98 3.71
CA GLY A 263 -2.74 18.05 3.89
C GLY A 263 -1.36 17.71 3.34
N GLU A 264 -0.34 18.36 3.86
CA GLU A 264 1.04 18.12 3.44
C GLU A 264 1.51 16.74 3.91
N SER A 265 2.20 16.03 3.03
CA SER A 265 3.06 14.91 3.41
C SER A 265 4.34 15.45 4.03
N LEU A 266 4.79 14.85 5.12
CA LEU A 266 5.80 15.44 6.00
C LEU A 266 6.98 14.47 6.22
N LEU A 267 8.16 15.03 6.42
CA LEU A 267 9.34 14.31 6.88
C LEU A 267 9.69 14.79 8.28
N TYR A 268 9.82 13.86 9.19
CA TYR A 268 10.27 14.11 10.56
C TYR A 268 11.68 13.55 10.77
N ARG A 269 12.43 14.19 11.66
CA ARG A 269 13.77 13.78 12.08
C ARG A 269 13.76 13.41 13.55
N TRP A 270 14.43 12.31 13.91
CA TRP A 270 14.68 11.95 15.29
C TRP A 270 15.67 12.92 15.94
N ASP A 271 15.33 13.50 17.09
CA ASP A 271 16.18 14.45 17.83
C ASP A 271 16.93 13.79 19.02
N GLY A 272 16.79 12.48 19.18
CA GLY A 272 17.30 11.70 20.30
C GLY A 272 16.23 11.36 21.34
N SER A 273 15.03 11.95 21.24
CA SER A 273 13.93 11.75 22.18
C SER A 273 12.58 11.62 21.51
N GLN A 274 12.36 12.27 20.35
CA GLN A 274 11.12 12.25 19.58
C GLN A 274 11.38 12.60 18.10
N PHE A 275 10.40 12.39 17.26
CA PHE A 275 10.42 12.83 15.87
C PHE A 275 9.91 14.28 15.76
N THR A 276 10.72 15.18 15.23
CA THR A 276 10.41 16.59 15.03
C THR A 276 10.29 16.93 13.55
N LEU A 277 9.34 17.80 13.19
CA LEU A 277 9.11 18.21 11.80
C LEU A 277 10.39 18.79 11.18
N HIS A 278 10.74 18.30 10.00
CA HIS A 278 11.94 18.70 9.28
C HIS A 278 11.65 19.30 7.90
N GLN A 279 10.80 18.64 7.09
CA GLN A 279 10.56 19.04 5.70
C GLN A 279 9.12 18.71 5.28
N SER A 280 8.54 19.55 4.40
CA SER A 280 7.36 19.19 3.62
C SER A 280 7.76 18.39 2.37
N LEU A 281 7.06 17.29 2.12
CA LEU A 281 7.25 16.43 0.95
C LEU A 281 6.15 16.62 -0.12
N GLY A 282 5.40 17.70 -0.04
CA GLY A 282 4.35 18.07 -0.99
C GLY A 282 2.95 18.13 -0.39
N GLY A 283 2.03 18.74 -1.13
CA GLY A 283 0.66 19.04 -0.73
C GLY A 283 -0.26 17.81 -0.59
N PRO A 284 -1.58 18.03 -0.61
CA PRO A 284 -2.59 16.96 -0.49
C PRO A 284 -2.43 15.84 -1.50
N GLY A 285 -3.17 14.76 -1.31
CA GLY A 285 -3.21 13.59 -2.19
C GLY A 285 -2.22 12.49 -1.83
N GLY A 286 -1.27 12.72 -0.91
CA GLY A 286 -0.29 11.70 -0.52
C GLY A 286 -0.94 10.42 0.02
N ARG A 287 -0.53 9.27 -0.54
CA ARG A 287 -1.11 7.96 -0.20
C ARG A 287 -0.09 7.00 0.38
N GLU A 288 1.07 6.86 -0.29
CA GLU A 288 2.08 5.87 0.07
C GLU A 288 3.47 6.39 -0.25
N PHE A 289 4.48 5.78 0.39
CA PHE A 289 5.88 6.00 0.11
C PHE A 289 6.58 4.69 -0.22
N GLU A 290 7.54 4.76 -1.16
CA GLU A 290 8.49 3.68 -1.43
C GLU A 290 9.92 4.21 -1.36
N LEU A 291 10.78 3.54 -0.60
CA LEU A 291 12.17 3.92 -0.41
C LEU A 291 13.09 3.10 -1.30
N ILE A 292 13.88 3.77 -2.13
CA ILE A 292 14.80 3.11 -3.04
C ILE A 292 16.24 3.45 -2.67
N ARG A 293 16.99 2.43 -2.30
CA ARG A 293 18.43 2.54 -2.02
C ARG A 293 19.23 2.05 -3.21
N THR A 294 20.17 2.87 -3.68
CA THR A 294 21.17 2.49 -4.67
C THR A 294 22.56 2.59 -4.07
N ALA A 295 23.58 2.12 -4.77
CA ALA A 295 24.97 2.31 -4.32
C ALA A 295 25.39 3.79 -4.26
N ALA A 296 24.73 4.65 -5.06
CA ALA A 296 25.09 6.06 -5.21
C ALA A 296 24.20 7.03 -4.42
N ALA A 297 22.94 6.69 -4.15
CA ALA A 297 21.99 7.62 -3.54
C ALA A 297 20.78 6.89 -2.94
N LEU A 298 20.03 7.65 -2.13
CA LEU A 298 18.73 7.28 -1.58
C LEU A 298 17.65 8.09 -2.29
N TYR A 299 16.56 7.41 -2.64
CA TYR A 299 15.40 8.02 -3.28
C TYR A 299 14.13 7.67 -2.52
N LEU A 300 13.15 8.56 -2.57
CA LEU A 300 11.82 8.38 -2.01
C LEU A 300 10.79 8.61 -3.11
N VAL A 301 9.93 7.63 -3.35
CA VAL A 301 8.76 7.78 -4.22
C VAL A 301 7.57 8.16 -3.35
N ARG A 302 6.85 9.22 -3.70
CA ARG A 302 5.58 9.61 -3.08
C ARG A 302 4.47 9.34 -4.08
N ILE A 303 3.53 8.48 -3.71
CA ILE A 303 2.35 8.18 -4.52
C ILE A 303 1.20 9.08 -4.11
N CYS A 304 0.53 9.66 -5.13
CA CYS A 304 -0.63 10.51 -4.97
C CYS A 304 -1.90 9.81 -5.46
N PHE A 305 -2.92 9.79 -4.59
CA PHE A 305 -4.18 9.08 -4.84
C PHE A 305 -5.26 9.99 -5.44
N ILE A 306 -5.81 10.87 -4.63
CA ILE A 306 -6.87 11.81 -5.04
C ILE A 306 -6.71 13.16 -4.33
N GLU A 307 -7.22 14.20 -4.96
CA GLU A 307 -7.56 15.48 -4.35
C GLU A 307 -9.07 15.72 -4.42
N GLY A 308 -9.59 16.67 -3.66
CA GLY A 308 -11.02 16.98 -3.60
C GLY A 308 -11.78 16.08 -2.64
N THR A 309 -13.01 15.74 -2.98
CA THR A 309 -13.91 14.94 -2.11
C THR A 309 -14.24 13.60 -2.74
N PRO A 310 -14.67 12.59 -1.95
CA PRO A 310 -15.09 11.30 -2.50
C PRO A 310 -16.23 11.38 -3.53
N ALA A 311 -17.03 12.43 -3.51
CA ALA A 311 -18.11 12.66 -4.45
C ALA A 311 -17.63 13.29 -5.78
N ALA A 312 -16.51 14.00 -5.75
CA ALA A 312 -15.90 14.66 -6.91
C ALA A 312 -14.36 14.62 -6.77
N PRO A 313 -13.75 13.42 -6.86
CA PRO A 313 -12.31 13.30 -6.73
C PRO A 313 -11.62 13.68 -8.04
N LYS A 314 -10.49 14.39 -7.92
CA LYS A 314 -9.50 14.48 -8.99
C LYS A 314 -8.54 13.30 -8.83
N THR A 315 -8.46 12.43 -9.83
CA THR A 315 -7.72 11.17 -9.77
C THR A 315 -6.45 11.17 -10.60
N ASP A 316 -6.30 12.10 -11.54
CA ASP A 316 -5.13 12.33 -12.38
C ASP A 316 -4.17 13.29 -11.66
N LEU A 317 -3.28 12.73 -10.88
CA LEU A 317 -2.30 13.48 -10.09
C LEU A 317 -0.88 13.18 -10.54
N MET A 318 0.05 14.06 -10.14
CA MET A 318 1.49 13.84 -10.32
C MET A 318 2.08 13.27 -9.04
N SER A 319 2.62 12.05 -9.12
CA SER A 319 3.44 11.43 -8.10
C SER A 319 4.89 11.86 -8.28
N GLN A 320 5.71 11.79 -7.23
CA GLN A 320 7.07 12.34 -7.24
C GLN A 320 8.10 11.27 -6.89
N ILE A 321 9.29 11.40 -7.48
CA ILE A 321 10.53 10.77 -7.02
C ILE A 321 11.44 11.88 -6.51
N PHE A 322 11.84 11.74 -5.26
CA PHE A 322 12.80 12.62 -4.61
C PHE A 322 14.15 11.92 -4.53
N ARG A 323 15.22 12.70 -4.54
CA ARG A 323 16.57 12.26 -4.21
C ARG A 323 17.01 12.87 -2.90
N TRP A 324 17.65 12.08 -2.05
CA TRP A 324 18.23 12.54 -0.81
C TRP A 324 19.55 13.27 -1.05
N GLU A 325 19.66 14.50 -0.58
CA GLU A 325 20.85 15.33 -0.71
C GLU A 325 21.03 16.18 0.55
N GLN A 326 22.15 15.98 1.24
CA GLN A 326 22.55 16.80 2.41
C GLN A 326 21.44 16.98 3.47
N GLY A 327 20.75 15.90 3.81
CA GLY A 327 19.71 15.91 4.82
C GLY A 327 18.31 16.36 4.36
N HIS A 328 18.09 16.51 3.04
CA HIS A 328 16.80 16.90 2.45
C HIS A 328 16.47 16.06 1.22
N PHE A 329 15.19 15.95 0.93
CA PHE A 329 14.69 15.41 -0.33
C PHE A 329 14.44 16.52 -1.34
N SER A 330 15.01 16.37 -2.55
CA SER A 330 14.77 17.24 -3.70
C SER A 330 14.08 16.47 -4.81
N THR A 331 13.02 17.00 -5.41
CA THR A 331 12.29 16.36 -6.51
C THR A 331 13.19 16.22 -7.73
N VAL A 332 13.32 14.98 -8.24
CA VAL A 332 14.10 14.68 -9.46
C VAL A 332 13.23 14.17 -10.61
N CYS A 333 12.02 13.70 -10.31
CA CYS A 333 11.06 13.25 -11.31
C CYS A 333 9.63 13.45 -10.81
N GLU A 334 8.75 13.85 -11.72
CA GLU A 334 7.30 13.80 -11.54
C GLU A 334 6.71 12.91 -12.63
N PHE A 335 5.73 12.09 -12.26
CA PHE A 335 5.09 11.17 -13.20
C PHE A 335 3.60 11.04 -12.90
N PRO A 336 2.76 10.84 -13.93
CA PRO A 336 1.33 10.76 -13.74
C PRO A 336 0.92 9.45 -13.05
N THR A 337 -0.02 9.57 -12.11
CA THR A 337 -0.76 8.45 -11.51
C THR A 337 -2.25 8.71 -11.60
N PHE A 338 -3.03 7.64 -11.69
CA PHE A 338 -4.47 7.68 -11.88
C PHE A 338 -5.16 7.00 -10.70
N GLY A 339 -5.51 7.80 -9.69
CA GLY A 339 -5.86 7.26 -8.40
C GLY A 339 -4.75 6.32 -7.89
N GLY A 340 -3.50 6.81 -7.85
CA GLY A 340 -2.35 6.02 -7.43
C GLY A 340 -2.48 5.58 -5.97
N THR A 341 -2.30 4.30 -5.70
CA THR A 341 -2.53 3.76 -4.35
C THR A 341 -1.27 3.23 -3.69
N ASP A 342 -0.33 2.70 -4.48
CA ASP A 342 0.88 2.09 -3.94
C ASP A 342 1.98 2.02 -5.02
N ALA A 343 3.22 1.87 -4.60
CA ALA A 343 4.35 1.57 -5.47
C ALA A 343 5.36 0.68 -4.77
N ALA A 344 6.00 -0.19 -5.53
CA ALA A 344 7.09 -1.02 -5.03
C ALA A 344 8.24 -1.09 -6.04
N ALA A 345 9.45 -0.87 -5.54
CA ALA A 345 10.68 -1.01 -6.30
C ALA A 345 11.29 -2.39 -6.07
N PHE A 346 11.77 -3.02 -7.13
CA PHE A 346 12.44 -4.32 -7.06
C PHE A 346 13.42 -4.50 -8.20
N GLU A 347 14.26 -5.52 -8.10
CA GLU A 347 15.24 -5.86 -9.13
C GLU A 347 15.00 -7.27 -9.66
N VAL A 348 15.08 -7.44 -10.95
CA VAL A 348 15.06 -8.73 -11.66
C VAL A 348 16.11 -8.71 -12.73
N ASP A 349 16.94 -9.75 -12.79
CA ASP A 349 17.99 -9.93 -13.82
C ASP A 349 18.90 -8.68 -13.96
N GLY A 350 19.25 -8.05 -12.82
CA GLY A 350 20.07 -6.83 -12.79
C GLY A 350 19.40 -5.57 -13.32
N THR A 351 18.09 -5.63 -13.61
CA THR A 351 17.29 -4.47 -14.01
C THR A 351 16.37 -4.07 -12.86
N ARG A 352 16.37 -2.78 -12.52
CA ARG A 352 15.48 -2.22 -11.50
C ARG A 352 14.17 -1.77 -12.11
N PHE A 353 13.08 -2.07 -11.40
CA PHE A 353 11.73 -1.72 -11.78
C PHE A 353 11.01 -0.97 -10.65
N LEU A 354 10.02 -0.17 -11.03
CA LEU A 354 9.01 0.42 -10.16
C LEU A 354 7.64 -0.04 -10.68
N ALA A 355 6.93 -0.82 -9.88
CA ALA A 355 5.52 -1.10 -10.13
C ALA A 355 4.67 -0.05 -9.40
N VAL A 356 3.62 0.43 -10.06
CA VAL A 356 2.70 1.45 -9.53
C VAL A 356 1.27 1.00 -9.73
N SER A 357 0.51 0.84 -8.66
CA SER A 357 -0.91 0.57 -8.74
C SER A 357 -1.71 1.84 -8.99
N ASN A 358 -2.59 1.79 -9.99
CA ASN A 358 -3.56 2.82 -10.29
C ASN A 358 -4.97 2.25 -10.09
N SER A 359 -5.85 3.00 -9.45
CA SER A 359 -7.16 2.51 -9.04
C SER A 359 -8.32 3.11 -9.85
N LEU A 360 -8.18 4.34 -10.33
CA LEU A 360 -9.29 5.11 -10.88
C LEU A 360 -8.89 5.92 -12.10
N THR A 361 -9.64 5.79 -13.18
CA THR A 361 -9.53 6.70 -14.33
C THR A 361 -9.93 8.13 -13.96
N PRO A 362 -9.63 9.15 -14.80
CA PRO A 362 -10.14 10.51 -14.62
C PRO A 362 -11.68 10.62 -14.62
N ASP A 363 -12.38 9.71 -15.29
CA ASP A 363 -13.84 9.58 -15.25
C ASP A 363 -14.37 8.68 -14.12
N ILE A 364 -13.51 8.41 -13.12
CA ILE A 364 -13.82 7.68 -11.88
C ILE A 364 -14.34 6.25 -12.15
N ARG A 365 -13.57 5.50 -12.95
CA ARG A 365 -13.81 4.09 -13.27
C ARG A 365 -12.67 3.22 -12.80
N PHE A 366 -12.96 1.95 -12.47
CA PHE A 366 -11.99 0.97 -11.96
C PHE A 366 -11.28 0.19 -13.07
N ARG A 367 -10.81 0.86 -14.11
CA ARG A 367 -10.21 0.22 -15.29
C ARG A 367 -8.82 0.74 -15.65
N GLU A 368 -8.11 1.29 -14.65
CA GLU A 368 -6.70 1.63 -14.83
C GLU A 368 -5.82 0.41 -14.60
N ASP A 369 -4.82 0.28 -15.47
CA ASP A 369 -3.80 -0.76 -15.34
C ASP A 369 -2.79 -0.42 -14.24
N THR A 370 -2.28 -1.45 -13.58
CA THR A 370 -1.02 -1.34 -12.85
C THR A 370 0.12 -1.17 -13.85
N VAL A 371 1.00 -0.22 -13.59
CA VAL A 371 2.09 0.12 -14.52
C VAL A 371 3.43 -0.33 -13.98
N LEU A 372 4.21 -1.00 -14.82
CA LEU A 372 5.60 -1.36 -14.54
C LEU A 372 6.52 -0.42 -15.32
N TYR A 373 7.35 0.33 -14.62
CA TYR A 373 8.41 1.13 -15.21
C TYR A 373 9.77 0.47 -15.01
N ARG A 374 10.63 0.55 -16.01
CA ARG A 374 12.08 0.39 -15.80
C ARG A 374 12.60 1.66 -15.15
N LEU A 375 13.43 1.48 -14.12
CA LEU A 375 13.91 2.56 -13.26
C LEU A 375 15.42 2.75 -13.50
N ALA A 376 15.82 3.92 -13.97
CA ALA A 376 17.20 4.33 -14.21
C ALA A 376 17.64 5.37 -13.17
N LEU A 377 18.15 4.90 -12.00
CA LEU A 377 18.62 5.70 -10.88
C LEU A 377 20.10 5.51 -10.64
#